data_efaa5583eb69e2dd3f675cfde80d1ee1
#
_entry.id   efaa5583eb69e2dd3f675cfde80d1ee1
#
_cell.length_a   1.000
_cell.length_b   1.000
_cell.length_c   1.000
_cell.angle_alpha   90.00
_cell.angle_beta   90.00
_cell.angle_gamma   90.00
#
_symmetry.space_group_name_H-M   'P 1'
#
loop_
_entity.id
_entity.type
_entity.pdbx_description
1 polymer ?
#
loop_
_entity_poly.entity_id
_entity_poly.type
_entity_poly.pdbx_seq_one_letter_code
_entity_poly.pdbx_strand_id
1 'polypeptide(L)'
;LYYLIPKGRKLSLRNLNLILNEQYNYNLTEKQIKDIAIKSYKNTMKSFLLPFWIYEYAEKYPPIIHNIELLEKLKETNDRIVLATLHYGFFHMSMYPIIDEQMFIIIRPVPNRFIEAYMNKIRFKKNMLSFTEQNIKLLFKHKKFKGFFIMLNDVRKPNGEKVNFFNLPTTASGFTAFFSMREKLPIIVIHNEVDSNNICNIDIANIIAVH
;
A
#
# COMPACT_ATOMS: atom_id res chain seq x y z
N LEU A 1 -5.16 -6.07 -19.49
CA LEU A 1 -6.17 -5.98 -18.43
C LEU A 1 -7.27 -4.98 -18.75
N TYR A 2 -6.95 -3.73 -19.11
CA TYR A 2 -7.96 -2.71 -19.43
C TYR A 2 -9.01 -3.21 -20.43
N TYR A 3 -8.62 -3.92 -21.47
CA TYR A 3 -9.52 -4.48 -22.47
C TYR A 3 -10.18 -5.81 -22.05
N LEU A 4 -9.56 -6.56 -21.15
CA LEU A 4 -10.01 -7.90 -20.74
C LEU A 4 -11.04 -7.86 -19.59
N ILE A 5 -11.16 -6.74 -18.84
CA ILE A 5 -12.04 -6.63 -17.68
C ILE A 5 -13.07 -5.51 -17.89
N PRO A 6 -14.17 -5.75 -18.64
CA PRO A 6 -15.13 -4.69 -19.02
C PRO A 6 -15.78 -3.98 -17.83
N LYS A 7 -16.13 -4.72 -16.76
CA LYS A 7 -16.74 -4.13 -15.55
C LYS A 7 -15.77 -3.18 -14.84
N GLY A 8 -14.51 -3.60 -14.66
CA GLY A 8 -13.48 -2.75 -14.07
C GLY A 8 -13.21 -1.50 -14.89
N ARG A 9 -13.15 -1.64 -16.22
CA ARG A 9 -12.99 -0.51 -17.14
C ARG A 9 -14.10 0.52 -16.99
N LYS A 10 -15.37 0.10 -17.03
CA LYS A 10 -16.52 1.01 -16.87
C LYS A 10 -16.47 1.75 -15.53
N LEU A 11 -16.15 1.03 -14.44
CA LEU A 11 -16.05 1.63 -13.11
C LEU A 11 -14.88 2.64 -13.04
N SER A 12 -13.73 2.30 -13.60
CA SER A 12 -12.56 3.19 -13.63
C SER A 12 -12.86 4.49 -14.40
N LEU A 13 -13.44 4.38 -15.60
CA LEU A 13 -13.81 5.56 -16.39
C LEU A 13 -14.83 6.45 -15.67
N ARG A 14 -15.85 5.85 -15.06
CA ARG A 14 -16.85 6.57 -14.26
C ARG A 14 -16.22 7.30 -13.07
N ASN A 15 -15.37 6.61 -12.30
CA ASN A 15 -14.74 7.21 -11.12
C ASN A 15 -13.77 8.34 -11.51
N LEU A 16 -13.00 8.17 -12.58
CA LEU A 16 -12.12 9.23 -13.08
C LEU A 16 -12.91 10.46 -13.54
N ASN A 17 -14.01 10.27 -14.28
CA ASN A 17 -14.85 11.38 -14.67
C ASN A 17 -15.48 12.09 -13.48
N LEU A 18 -16.04 11.32 -12.52
CA LEU A 18 -16.62 11.85 -11.29
C LEU A 18 -15.60 12.71 -10.50
N ILE A 19 -14.39 12.21 -10.34
CA ILE A 19 -13.36 12.92 -9.56
C ILE A 19 -12.80 14.10 -10.37
N LEU A 20 -12.29 13.85 -11.56
CA LEU A 20 -11.53 14.87 -12.30
C LEU A 20 -12.43 15.95 -12.90
N ASN A 21 -13.57 15.60 -13.46
CA ASN A 21 -14.44 16.57 -14.09
C ASN A 21 -15.50 17.12 -13.12
N GLU A 22 -16.21 16.26 -12.37
CA GLU A 22 -17.34 16.73 -11.55
C GLU A 22 -16.89 17.33 -10.21
N GLN A 23 -15.81 16.80 -9.58
CA GLN A 23 -15.30 17.33 -8.31
C GLN A 23 -14.25 18.42 -8.48
N TYR A 24 -13.34 18.26 -9.45
CA TYR A 24 -12.21 19.17 -9.62
C TYR A 24 -12.28 20.06 -10.87
N ASN A 25 -13.33 19.92 -11.70
CA ASN A 25 -13.60 20.75 -12.87
C ASN A 25 -12.45 20.82 -13.88
N TYR A 26 -11.70 19.72 -14.08
CA TYR A 26 -10.61 19.70 -15.06
C TYR A 26 -11.09 19.71 -16.51
N ASN A 27 -12.39 19.50 -16.77
CA ASN A 27 -13.01 19.52 -18.10
C ASN A 27 -12.31 18.62 -19.13
N LEU A 28 -11.87 17.44 -18.69
CA LEU A 28 -11.18 16.48 -19.55
C LEU A 28 -12.14 15.82 -20.53
N THR A 29 -11.69 15.63 -21.76
CA THR A 29 -12.42 14.88 -22.78
C THR A 29 -12.47 13.38 -22.44
N GLU A 30 -13.42 12.65 -23.01
CA GLU A 30 -13.52 11.19 -22.85
C GLU A 30 -12.22 10.48 -23.27
N LYS A 31 -11.52 10.98 -24.31
CA LYS A 31 -10.24 10.45 -24.76
C LYS A 31 -9.18 10.61 -23.67
N GLN A 32 -9.07 11.79 -23.05
CA GLN A 32 -8.13 12.05 -21.97
C GLN A 32 -8.40 11.19 -20.74
N ILE A 33 -9.67 11.05 -20.33
CA ILE A 33 -10.08 10.15 -19.24
C ILE A 33 -9.70 8.69 -19.56
N LYS A 34 -9.92 8.25 -20.80
CA LYS A 34 -9.53 6.91 -21.25
C LYS A 34 -8.03 6.70 -21.20
N ASP A 35 -7.24 7.69 -21.63
CA ASP A 35 -5.77 7.61 -21.62
C ASP A 35 -5.23 7.53 -20.19
N ILE A 36 -5.81 8.30 -19.25
CA ILE A 36 -5.51 8.22 -17.81
C ILE A 36 -5.85 6.81 -17.27
N ALA A 37 -7.04 6.28 -17.61
CA ALA A 37 -7.43 4.93 -17.21
C ALA A 37 -6.43 3.87 -17.71
N ILE A 38 -6.03 3.93 -18.98
CA ILE A 38 -5.05 2.99 -19.56
C ILE A 38 -3.71 3.08 -18.83
N LYS A 39 -3.21 4.29 -18.55
CA LYS A 39 -1.98 4.51 -17.77
C LYS A 39 -2.11 3.89 -16.37
N SER A 40 -3.22 4.14 -15.67
CA SER A 40 -3.49 3.57 -14.35
C SER A 40 -3.44 2.03 -14.38
N TYR A 41 -4.10 1.39 -15.33
CA TYR A 41 -4.04 -0.08 -15.47
C TYR A 41 -2.63 -0.60 -15.74
N LYS A 42 -1.85 0.09 -16.59
CA LYS A 42 -0.45 -0.27 -16.85
C LYS A 42 0.40 -0.19 -15.57
N ASN A 43 0.28 0.90 -14.82
CA ASN A 43 1.02 1.11 -13.59
C ASN A 43 0.62 0.10 -12.49
N THR A 44 -0.68 -0.17 -12.34
CA THR A 44 -1.18 -1.19 -11.44
C THR A 44 -0.57 -2.56 -11.75
N MET A 45 -0.50 -2.95 -13.04
CA MET A 45 0.13 -4.22 -13.42
C MET A 45 1.62 -4.25 -13.12
N LYS A 46 2.35 -3.17 -13.42
CA LYS A 46 3.77 -3.08 -13.06
C LYS A 46 3.95 -3.25 -11.56
N SER A 47 3.15 -2.56 -10.76
CA SER A 47 3.20 -2.64 -9.30
C SER A 47 2.91 -4.04 -8.77
N PHE A 48 1.91 -4.75 -9.31
CA PHE A 48 1.61 -6.13 -8.90
C PHE A 48 2.69 -7.14 -9.29
N LEU A 49 3.41 -6.89 -10.37
CA LEU A 49 4.50 -7.75 -10.82
C LEU A 49 5.84 -7.45 -10.13
N LEU A 50 6.01 -6.24 -9.62
CA LEU A 50 7.26 -5.77 -9.02
C LEU A 50 7.81 -6.68 -7.90
N PRO A 51 7.00 -7.30 -7.00
CA PRO A 51 7.53 -8.20 -5.97
C PRO A 51 8.40 -9.34 -6.47
N PHE A 52 8.23 -9.74 -7.74
CA PHE A 52 9.04 -10.80 -8.35
C PHE A 52 10.48 -10.36 -8.61
N TRP A 53 10.70 -9.04 -8.83
CA TRP A 53 11.99 -8.45 -9.24
C TRP A 53 12.35 -7.19 -8.43
N ILE A 54 11.89 -7.06 -7.19
CA ILE A 54 12.06 -5.82 -6.43
C ILE A 54 13.54 -5.48 -6.18
N TYR A 55 14.38 -6.50 -5.96
CA TYR A 55 15.81 -6.30 -5.73
C TYR A 55 16.53 -5.89 -7.02
N GLU A 56 16.30 -6.62 -8.11
CA GLU A 56 16.88 -6.32 -9.42
C GLU A 56 16.38 -4.96 -9.94
N TYR A 57 15.12 -4.62 -9.62
CA TYR A 57 14.60 -3.30 -9.94
C TYR A 57 15.30 -2.21 -9.14
N ALA A 58 15.46 -2.38 -7.83
CA ALA A 58 16.12 -1.41 -6.97
C ALA A 58 17.62 -1.28 -7.25
N GLU A 59 18.29 -2.35 -7.68
CA GLU A 59 19.67 -2.32 -8.12
C GLU A 59 19.82 -1.50 -9.42
N LYS A 60 18.92 -1.71 -10.39
CA LYS A 60 18.95 -0.99 -11.67
C LYS A 60 18.47 0.46 -11.55
N TYR A 61 17.51 0.72 -10.69
CA TYR A 61 16.88 2.00 -10.45
C TYR A 61 16.84 2.26 -8.94
N PRO A 62 17.99 2.65 -8.34
CA PRO A 62 18.06 2.87 -6.89
C PRO A 62 16.99 3.87 -6.44
N PRO A 63 16.17 3.51 -5.44
CA PRO A 63 15.14 4.41 -4.94
C PRO A 63 15.78 5.58 -4.19
N ILE A 64 15.14 6.73 -4.26
CA ILE A 64 15.47 7.90 -3.45
C ILE A 64 14.55 7.87 -2.23
N ILE A 65 15.14 7.86 -1.04
CA ILE A 65 14.39 7.82 0.21
C ILE A 65 14.51 9.19 0.87
N HIS A 66 13.37 9.84 1.08
CA HIS A 66 13.28 11.12 1.75
C HIS A 66 12.90 10.93 3.23
N ASN A 67 13.48 11.76 4.10
CA ASN A 67 13.22 11.81 5.54
C ASN A 67 13.49 10.47 6.26
N ILE A 68 14.51 9.72 5.83
CA ILE A 68 14.89 8.42 6.41
C ILE A 68 15.19 8.52 7.92
N GLU A 69 15.67 9.66 8.38
CA GLU A 69 15.96 9.97 9.77
C GLU A 69 14.75 9.84 10.70
N LEU A 70 13.52 10.06 10.18
CA LEU A 70 12.30 9.84 10.95
C LEU A 70 12.09 8.38 11.28
N LEU A 71 12.39 7.48 10.32
CA LEU A 71 12.31 6.04 10.52
C LEU A 71 13.38 5.56 11.49
N GLU A 72 14.62 5.98 11.32
CA GLU A 72 15.73 5.57 12.18
C GLU A 72 15.51 6.00 13.63
N LYS A 73 15.12 7.25 13.85
CA LYS A 73 14.74 7.75 15.18
C LYS A 73 13.60 6.94 15.82
N LEU A 74 12.62 6.52 15.02
CA LEU A 74 11.51 5.73 15.53
C LEU A 74 11.95 4.33 15.93
N LYS A 75 12.89 3.72 15.19
CA LYS A 75 13.49 2.41 15.48
C LYS A 75 14.31 2.40 16.77
N GLU A 76 14.97 3.51 17.11
CA GLU A 76 15.76 3.61 18.36
C GLU A 76 14.91 3.41 19.62
N THR A 77 13.65 3.81 19.57
CA THR A 77 12.76 3.82 20.74
C THR A 77 11.64 2.79 20.70
N ASN A 78 11.45 2.11 19.56
CA ASN A 78 10.32 1.22 19.36
C ASN A 78 10.74 -0.08 18.64
N ASP A 79 10.53 -1.20 19.32
CA ASP A 79 10.71 -2.54 18.74
C ASP A 79 9.59 -2.93 17.75
N ARG A 80 8.46 -2.23 17.79
CA ARG A 80 7.24 -2.54 17.02
C ARG A 80 6.68 -1.25 16.44
N ILE A 81 6.50 -1.20 15.14
CA ILE A 81 6.07 0.00 14.41
C ILE A 81 4.98 -0.39 13.41
N VAL A 82 3.92 0.40 13.30
CA VAL A 82 2.93 0.27 12.24
C VAL A 82 3.37 1.11 11.04
N LEU A 83 3.56 0.48 9.88
CA LEU A 83 3.80 1.17 8.62
C LEU A 83 2.48 1.29 7.87
N ALA A 84 1.99 2.50 7.71
CA ALA A 84 0.79 2.81 6.96
C ALA A 84 1.13 3.27 5.55
N THR A 85 0.56 2.62 4.54
CA THR A 85 0.75 2.98 3.13
C THR A 85 -0.54 2.77 2.33
N LEU A 86 -0.50 3.04 1.03
CA LEU A 86 -1.63 2.94 0.10
C LEU A 86 -1.24 2.06 -1.10
N HIS A 87 -2.24 1.53 -1.83
CA HIS A 87 -2.01 0.89 -3.15
C HIS A 87 -1.75 1.95 -4.24
N TYR A 88 -0.77 2.79 -4.00
CA TYR A 88 -0.38 3.90 -4.88
C TYR A 88 1.05 3.71 -5.40
N GLY A 89 1.31 4.14 -6.62
CA GLY A 89 2.62 3.99 -7.24
C GLY A 89 3.09 2.53 -7.29
N PHE A 90 4.32 2.31 -6.94
CA PHE A 90 4.89 0.96 -6.71
C PHE A 90 4.85 0.65 -5.21
N PHE A 91 3.66 0.50 -4.66
CA PHE A 91 3.43 0.41 -3.20
C PHE A 91 4.33 -0.62 -2.48
N HIS A 92 4.81 -1.67 -3.17
CA HIS A 92 5.78 -2.59 -2.60
C HIS A 92 7.13 -1.92 -2.31
N MET A 93 7.49 -0.85 -3.05
CA MET A 93 8.71 -0.08 -2.79
C MET A 93 8.61 0.75 -1.51
N SER A 94 7.40 1.06 -1.01
CA SER A 94 7.25 1.72 0.30
C SER A 94 7.83 0.88 1.45
N MET A 95 8.00 -0.43 1.24
CA MET A 95 8.63 -1.33 2.22
C MET A 95 10.16 -1.44 2.03
N TYR A 96 10.72 -0.83 0.99
CA TYR A 96 12.15 -0.93 0.69
C TYR A 96 13.05 -0.42 1.82
N PRO A 97 12.72 0.69 2.52
CA PRO A 97 13.52 1.17 3.65
C PRO A 97 13.62 0.18 4.84
N ILE A 98 12.75 -0.84 4.88
CA ILE A 98 12.68 -1.85 5.93
C ILE A 98 12.76 -3.27 5.36
N ILE A 99 13.33 -3.44 4.15
CA ILE A 99 13.26 -4.71 3.41
C ILE A 99 13.97 -5.86 4.11
N ASP A 100 14.98 -5.55 4.93
CA ASP A 100 15.75 -6.53 5.71
C ASP A 100 15.18 -6.76 7.12
N GLU A 101 14.14 -6.03 7.49
CA GLU A 101 13.49 -6.12 8.79
C GLU A 101 12.39 -7.20 8.80
N GLN A 102 11.98 -7.62 10.00
CA GLN A 102 10.82 -8.50 10.14
C GLN A 102 9.53 -7.73 9.81
N MET A 103 8.76 -8.23 8.86
CA MET A 103 7.52 -7.63 8.41
C MET A 103 6.30 -8.52 8.67
N PHE A 104 5.19 -7.90 9.08
CA PHE A 104 3.90 -8.54 9.29
C PHE A 104 2.87 -7.86 8.40
N ILE A 105 2.25 -8.59 7.47
CA ILE A 105 1.31 -8.02 6.51
C ILE A 105 -0.04 -8.73 6.54
N ILE A 106 -1.12 -7.98 6.42
CA ILE A 106 -2.47 -8.54 6.28
C ILE A 106 -2.79 -8.62 4.79
N ILE A 107 -3.09 -9.83 4.32
CA ILE A 107 -3.35 -10.09 2.91
C ILE A 107 -4.71 -10.76 2.69
N ARG A 108 -5.21 -10.62 1.49
CA ARG A 108 -6.23 -11.51 0.93
C ARG A 108 -5.51 -12.52 0.03
N PRO A 109 -5.60 -13.83 0.29
CA PRO A 109 -4.97 -14.84 -0.55
C PRO A 109 -5.46 -14.75 -1.99
N VAL A 110 -4.57 -15.00 -2.94
CA VAL A 110 -4.93 -15.07 -4.36
C VAL A 110 -5.74 -16.35 -4.60
N PRO A 111 -6.89 -16.31 -5.32
CA PRO A 111 -7.72 -17.49 -5.55
C PRO A 111 -6.98 -18.67 -6.22
N ASN A 112 -5.99 -18.37 -7.08
CA ASN A 112 -5.19 -19.40 -7.71
C ASN A 112 -4.12 -19.92 -6.74
N ARG A 113 -4.26 -21.18 -6.32
CA ARG A 113 -3.38 -21.84 -5.34
C ARG A 113 -1.89 -21.88 -5.72
N PHE A 114 -1.57 -21.95 -7.01
CA PHE A 114 -0.19 -22.01 -7.48
C PHE A 114 0.47 -20.62 -7.38
N ILE A 115 -0.27 -19.58 -7.76
CA ILE A 115 0.19 -18.19 -7.63
C ILE A 115 0.35 -17.87 -6.14
N GLU A 116 -0.61 -18.25 -5.29
CA GLU A 116 -0.53 -18.01 -3.84
C GLU A 116 0.66 -18.73 -3.21
N ALA A 117 0.90 -20.00 -3.56
CA ALA A 117 2.07 -20.75 -3.07
C ALA A 117 3.38 -20.08 -3.46
N TYR A 118 3.49 -19.59 -4.70
CA TYR A 118 4.66 -18.87 -5.18
C TYR A 118 4.84 -17.52 -4.46
N MET A 119 3.75 -16.75 -4.29
CA MET A 119 3.77 -15.49 -3.54
C MET A 119 4.18 -15.70 -2.08
N ASN A 120 3.69 -16.76 -1.43
CA ASN A 120 4.10 -17.10 -0.06
C ASN A 120 5.61 -17.42 0.02
N LYS A 121 6.17 -18.12 -0.98
CA LYS A 121 7.61 -18.37 -1.05
C LYS A 121 8.42 -17.06 -1.15
N ILE A 122 7.94 -16.08 -1.92
CA ILE A 122 8.59 -14.75 -2.03
C ILE A 122 8.50 -14.01 -0.69
N ARG A 123 7.31 -13.98 -0.07
CA ARG A 123 7.09 -13.32 1.24
C ARG A 123 8.00 -13.90 2.32
N PHE A 124 8.08 -15.24 2.40
CA PHE A 124 8.93 -15.91 3.38
C PHE A 124 10.41 -15.57 3.22
N LYS A 125 10.92 -15.54 1.98
CA LYS A 125 12.32 -15.15 1.70
C LYS A 125 12.65 -13.71 2.13
N LYS A 126 11.64 -12.86 2.32
CA LYS A 126 11.80 -11.44 2.67
C LYS A 126 11.44 -11.16 4.13
N ASN A 127 11.58 -12.12 5.03
CA ASN A 127 11.20 -11.99 6.44
C ASN A 127 9.76 -11.47 6.64
N MET A 128 8.86 -11.80 5.70
CA MET A 128 7.49 -11.31 5.71
C MET A 128 6.52 -12.41 6.14
N LEU A 129 5.90 -12.25 7.30
CA LEU A 129 4.81 -13.11 7.76
C LEU A 129 3.46 -12.52 7.34
N SER A 130 2.65 -13.32 6.66
CA SER A 130 1.35 -12.89 6.17
C SER A 130 0.21 -13.43 7.03
N PHE A 131 -0.78 -12.57 7.28
CA PHE A 131 -2.01 -12.87 7.99
C PHE A 131 -3.21 -12.64 7.09
N THR A 132 -4.27 -13.40 7.32
CA THR A 132 -5.56 -13.24 6.65
C THR A 132 -6.60 -12.75 7.64
N GLU A 133 -7.76 -12.31 7.18
CA GLU A 133 -8.88 -11.96 8.06
C GLU A 133 -9.26 -13.10 9.03
N GLN A 134 -9.04 -14.36 8.64
CA GLN A 134 -9.36 -15.54 9.47
C GLN A 134 -8.39 -15.70 10.66
N ASN A 135 -7.12 -15.39 10.47
CA ASN A 135 -6.10 -15.59 11.50
C ASN A 135 -5.52 -14.28 12.08
N ILE A 136 -6.11 -13.13 11.75
CA ILE A 136 -5.67 -11.81 12.21
C ILE A 136 -5.60 -11.70 13.75
N LYS A 137 -6.39 -12.49 14.47
CA LYS A 137 -6.36 -12.56 15.93
C LYS A 137 -4.99 -13.00 16.47
N LEU A 138 -4.18 -13.69 15.66
CA LEU A 138 -2.83 -14.08 16.03
C LEU A 138 -1.89 -12.87 16.19
N LEU A 139 -2.12 -11.78 15.46
CA LEU A 139 -1.36 -10.54 15.65
C LEU A 139 -1.43 -10.02 17.10
N PHE A 140 -2.60 -10.16 17.73
CA PHE A 140 -2.81 -9.71 19.11
C PHE A 140 -2.26 -10.69 20.17
N LYS A 141 -2.11 -11.96 19.82
CA LYS A 141 -1.60 -12.98 20.75
C LYS A 141 -0.07 -12.92 20.87
N HIS A 142 0.61 -12.42 19.86
CA HIS A 142 2.06 -12.44 19.78
C HIS A 142 2.68 -11.08 20.11
N LYS A 143 2.54 -10.62 21.36
CA LYS A 143 3.20 -9.39 21.86
C LYS A 143 4.73 -9.42 21.73
N LYS A 144 5.32 -10.59 21.51
CA LYS A 144 6.75 -10.79 21.31
C LYS A 144 7.25 -10.52 19.89
N PHE A 145 6.35 -10.30 18.93
CA PHE A 145 6.74 -9.97 17.57
C PHE A 145 7.34 -8.56 17.53
N LYS A 146 8.61 -8.50 17.20
CA LYS A 146 9.34 -7.27 16.90
C LYS A 146 9.35 -7.04 15.40
N GLY A 147 9.25 -5.80 14.95
CA GLY A 147 9.28 -5.43 13.55
C GLY A 147 8.11 -4.56 13.09
N PHE A 148 7.87 -4.55 11.78
CA PHE A 148 6.94 -3.64 11.12
C PHE A 148 5.61 -4.31 10.77
N PHE A 149 4.51 -3.68 11.16
CA PHE A 149 3.15 -4.12 10.83
C PHE A 149 2.63 -3.30 9.64
N ILE A 150 2.64 -3.92 8.44
CA ILE A 150 2.30 -3.24 7.18
C ILE A 150 0.79 -3.19 7.00
N MET A 151 0.25 -1.99 6.88
CA MET A 151 -1.18 -1.72 6.74
C MET A 151 -1.46 -0.88 5.49
N LEU A 152 -2.29 -1.41 4.58
CA LEU A 152 -2.77 -0.69 3.40
C LEU A 152 -4.15 -0.10 3.72
N ASN A 153 -4.26 1.22 3.70
CA ASN A 153 -5.39 1.94 4.30
C ASN A 153 -6.45 2.41 3.30
N ASP A 154 -6.24 2.25 2.01
CA ASP A 154 -7.13 2.70 0.93
C ASP A 154 -8.19 1.67 0.50
N VAL A 155 -8.32 0.59 1.26
CA VAL A 155 -9.34 -0.44 0.98
C VAL A 155 -10.68 -0.04 1.58
N ARG A 156 -11.69 0.14 0.72
CA ARG A 156 -13.05 0.39 1.17
C ARG A 156 -13.59 -0.77 2.01
N LYS A 157 -14.18 -0.45 3.17
CA LYS A 157 -14.91 -1.39 4.03
C LYS A 157 -16.35 -0.91 4.17
N PRO A 158 -17.39 -1.69 3.80
CA PRO A 158 -18.79 -1.27 3.88
C PRO A 158 -19.22 -0.80 5.28
N ASN A 159 -18.72 -1.44 6.32
CA ASN A 159 -18.98 -1.12 7.73
C ASN A 159 -17.75 -0.46 8.39
N GLY A 160 -16.95 0.29 7.60
CA GLY A 160 -15.77 1.00 8.10
C GLY A 160 -16.09 2.39 8.62
N GLU A 161 -15.04 3.10 9.00
CA GLU A 161 -15.11 4.49 9.45
C GLU A 161 -15.48 5.41 8.28
N LYS A 162 -16.34 6.40 8.55
CA LYS A 162 -16.72 7.41 7.55
C LYS A 162 -15.55 8.35 7.32
N VAL A 163 -15.15 8.48 6.07
CA VAL A 163 -14.06 9.37 5.64
C VAL A 163 -14.45 10.10 4.36
N ASN A 164 -13.81 11.25 4.11
CA ASN A 164 -13.89 11.93 2.84
C ASN A 164 -12.68 11.56 1.98
N PHE A 165 -12.94 11.10 0.76
CA PHE A 165 -11.93 10.76 -0.23
C PHE A 165 -12.23 11.51 -1.52
N PHE A 166 -11.32 12.38 -1.95
CA PHE A 166 -11.56 13.35 -3.04
C PHE A 166 -12.85 14.17 -2.83
N ASN A 167 -13.07 14.68 -1.62
CA ASN A 167 -14.28 15.41 -1.21
C ASN A 167 -15.60 14.62 -1.30
N LEU A 168 -15.53 13.32 -1.51
CA LEU A 168 -16.68 12.43 -1.55
C LEU A 168 -16.75 11.57 -0.29
N PRO A 169 -17.94 11.44 0.34
CA PRO A 169 -18.08 10.57 1.50
C PRO A 169 -17.92 9.10 1.11
N THR A 170 -17.11 8.40 1.85
CA THR A 170 -16.89 6.96 1.70
C THR A 170 -16.64 6.31 3.05
N THR A 171 -16.27 5.02 3.04
CA THR A 171 -15.87 4.31 4.26
C THR A 171 -14.53 3.63 4.06
N ALA A 172 -13.67 3.69 5.07
CA ALA A 172 -12.36 3.06 5.09
C ALA A 172 -12.20 2.13 6.30
N SER A 173 -11.18 1.28 6.27
CA SER A 173 -10.87 0.42 7.40
C SER A 173 -10.27 1.24 8.55
N GLY A 174 -10.90 1.22 9.72
CA GLY A 174 -10.33 1.78 10.96
C GLY A 174 -9.30 0.85 11.64
N PHE A 175 -8.96 -0.28 11.01
CA PHE A 175 -8.14 -1.31 11.66
C PHE A 175 -6.75 -0.83 12.04
N THR A 176 -6.10 -0.02 11.22
CA THR A 176 -4.76 0.53 11.48
C THR A 176 -4.75 1.37 12.76
N ALA A 177 -5.68 2.30 12.89
CA ALA A 177 -5.83 3.13 14.09
C ALA A 177 -6.19 2.28 15.32
N PHE A 178 -7.16 1.38 15.18
CA PHE A 178 -7.56 0.46 16.24
C PHE A 178 -6.38 -0.40 16.75
N PHE A 179 -5.61 -1.00 15.82
CA PHE A 179 -4.46 -1.83 16.17
C PHE A 179 -3.36 -1.02 16.85
N SER A 180 -3.03 0.14 16.30
CA SER A 180 -2.03 1.05 16.86
C SER A 180 -2.42 1.51 18.28
N MET A 181 -3.64 2.00 18.49
CA MET A 181 -4.11 2.42 19.80
C MET A 181 -4.12 1.28 20.82
N ARG A 182 -4.64 0.11 20.43
CA ARG A 182 -4.72 -1.06 21.31
C ARG A 182 -3.36 -1.58 21.76
N GLU A 183 -2.41 -1.63 20.84
CA GLU A 183 -1.07 -2.16 21.06
C GLU A 183 -0.07 -1.07 21.49
N LYS A 184 -0.51 0.20 21.52
CA LYS A 184 0.30 1.41 21.82
C LYS A 184 1.52 1.51 20.93
N LEU A 185 1.31 1.38 19.60
CA LEU A 185 2.36 1.40 18.59
C LEU A 185 2.32 2.71 17.80
N PRO A 186 3.47 3.33 17.54
CA PRO A 186 3.53 4.47 16.64
C PRO A 186 3.20 4.04 15.20
N ILE A 187 2.61 4.96 14.44
CA ILE A 187 2.37 4.78 13.02
C ILE A 187 3.36 5.65 12.26
N ILE A 188 4.07 5.05 11.31
CA ILE A 188 4.83 5.78 10.30
C ILE A 188 4.09 5.72 8.96
N VAL A 189 3.91 6.87 8.32
CA VAL A 189 3.23 6.98 7.03
C VAL A 189 4.26 7.05 5.92
N ILE A 190 4.22 6.10 4.99
CA ILE A 190 5.14 6.03 3.86
C ILE A 190 4.34 5.96 2.56
N HIS A 191 4.70 6.79 1.60
CA HIS A 191 4.20 6.69 0.24
C HIS A 191 5.34 6.74 -0.78
N ASN A 192 5.04 6.45 -2.04
CA ASN A 192 6.04 6.49 -3.08
C ASN A 192 5.45 6.99 -4.40
N GLU A 193 6.30 7.60 -5.19
CA GLU A 193 6.02 8.00 -6.55
C GLU A 193 7.11 7.48 -7.48
N VAL A 194 6.74 7.16 -8.72
CA VAL A 194 7.69 6.73 -9.75
C VAL A 194 7.75 7.80 -10.81
N ASP A 195 8.94 8.36 -11.02
CA ASP A 195 9.17 9.39 -12.01
C ASP A 195 9.24 8.86 -13.45
N SER A 196 9.45 9.76 -14.42
CA SER A 196 9.57 9.41 -15.84
C SER A 196 10.79 8.52 -16.15
N ASN A 197 11.80 8.52 -15.30
CA ASN A 197 13.03 7.73 -15.44
C ASN A 197 12.92 6.36 -14.76
N ASN A 198 11.73 6.03 -14.25
CA ASN A 198 11.44 4.84 -13.43
C ASN A 198 12.15 4.82 -12.07
N ILE A 199 12.61 5.96 -11.56
CA ILE A 199 13.16 6.07 -10.21
C ILE A 199 12.00 6.19 -9.23
N CYS A 200 12.02 5.36 -8.19
CA CYS A 200 11.03 5.41 -7.13
C CYS A 200 11.47 6.39 -6.03
N ASN A 201 10.72 7.46 -5.85
CA ASN A 201 10.87 8.37 -4.73
C ASN A 201 9.99 7.87 -3.58
N ILE A 202 10.60 7.49 -2.48
CA ILE A 202 9.94 7.00 -1.28
C ILE A 202 9.98 8.10 -0.24
N ASP A 203 8.83 8.57 0.19
CA ASP A 203 8.73 9.63 1.18
C ASP A 203 8.16 9.10 2.50
N ILE A 204 8.90 9.31 3.56
CA ILE A 204 8.48 9.07 4.93
C ILE A 204 7.78 10.35 5.41
N ALA A 205 6.45 10.38 5.23
CA ALA A 205 5.68 11.61 5.27
C ALA A 205 5.39 12.10 6.69
N ASN A 206 5.13 11.21 7.64
CA ASN A 206 4.73 11.59 8.99
C ASN A 206 4.85 10.45 10.00
N ILE A 207 4.95 10.82 11.28
CA ILE A 207 4.83 9.92 12.44
C ILE A 207 3.60 10.33 13.23
N ILE A 208 2.73 9.35 13.52
CA ILE A 208 1.58 9.53 14.40
C ILE A 208 1.89 8.78 15.70
N ALA A 209 2.17 9.54 16.75
CA ALA A 209 2.37 8.97 18.08
C ALA A 209 1.02 8.58 18.70
N VAL A 210 1.01 7.46 19.44
CA VAL A 210 -0.16 7.03 20.22
C VAL A 210 0.18 7.26 21.70
N HIS A 211 -0.60 8.07 22.35
CA HIS A 211 -0.49 8.41 23.77
C HIS A 211 -1.33 7.50 24.65
#